data_285c5091f70460da4cc68f88a3b99aa7
#
_entry.id   285c5091f70460da4cc68f88a3b99aa7
#
_cell.length_a   1.000
_cell.length_b   1.000
_cell.length_c   1.000
_cell.angle_alpha   90.00
_cell.angle_beta   90.00
_cell.angle_gamma   90.00
#
_symmetry.space_group_name_H-M   'P 1'
#
loop_
_entity.id
_entity.type
_entity.pdbx_description
1 polymer ?
#
loop_
_entity_poly.entity_id
_entity_poly.type
_entity_poly.pdbx_seq_one_letter_code
_entity_poly.pdbx_strand_id
1 'polypeptide(L)'
;SFDPMRPLTLRRKAADDYRFLGLDYCDVDTSDFADYIAAMDERYKCAHEQTEKMREFKFLDSVRHPEYPDIVLVMLFKEGMQAEKVWVHCMAFSENELFGKLLTEPKQNFGIHPGNIIGFTPVPQKDGIVCISVGRAV
;
A
#
# COMPACT_ATOMS: atom_id res chain seq x y z
N SER A 1 -2.74 18.76 6.38
CA SER A 1 -2.44 18.10 5.11
C SER A 1 -1.26 17.14 5.24
N PHE A 2 -1.23 16.10 4.45
CA PHE A 2 -0.14 15.12 4.45
C PHE A 2 1.13 15.76 3.87
N ASP A 3 2.24 15.62 4.62
CA ASP A 3 3.56 16.05 4.15
C ASP A 3 4.41 14.82 3.87
N PRO A 4 4.73 14.51 2.60
CA PRO A 4 5.47 13.30 2.27
C PRO A 4 6.93 13.31 2.77
N MET A 5 7.44 14.47 3.16
CA MET A 5 8.80 14.57 3.68
C MET A 5 8.86 14.47 5.20
N ARG A 6 7.71 14.51 5.87
CA ARG A 6 7.64 14.42 7.31
C ARG A 6 7.82 12.98 7.77
N PRO A 7 8.69 12.70 8.76
CA PRO A 7 8.82 11.36 9.28
C PRO A 7 7.49 10.88 9.87
N LEU A 8 7.10 9.67 9.49
CA LEU A 8 5.88 9.06 10.00
C LEU A 8 6.23 8.13 11.15
N THR A 9 5.35 8.13 12.18
CA THR A 9 5.58 7.31 13.36
C THR A 9 5.20 5.86 13.06
N LEU A 10 6.18 4.97 13.15
CA LEU A 10 5.96 3.53 13.06
C LEU A 10 6.53 2.87 14.29
N ARG A 11 6.06 1.67 14.56
CA ARG A 11 6.73 0.85 15.57
C ARG A 11 8.15 0.59 15.10
N ARG A 12 9.12 0.98 15.92
CA ARG A 12 10.53 0.85 15.59
C ARG A 12 10.91 -0.57 15.19
N LYS A 13 10.37 -1.56 15.91
CA LYS A 13 10.63 -2.96 15.62
C LYS A 13 10.17 -3.34 14.21
N ALA A 14 8.98 -2.91 13.81
CA ALA A 14 8.46 -3.21 12.49
C ALA A 14 9.33 -2.58 11.40
N ALA A 15 9.77 -1.34 11.61
CA ALA A 15 10.63 -0.66 10.66
C ALA A 15 12.01 -1.33 10.56
N ASP A 16 12.58 -1.74 11.69
CA ASP A 16 13.89 -2.39 11.71
C ASP A 16 13.83 -3.77 11.05
N ASP A 17 12.84 -4.59 11.38
CA ASP A 17 12.65 -5.90 10.77
C ASP A 17 12.44 -5.77 9.27
N TYR A 18 11.74 -4.74 8.88
CA TYR A 18 11.40 -4.48 7.50
C TYR A 18 12.63 -4.20 6.62
N ARG A 19 13.64 -3.54 7.18
CA ARG A 19 14.85 -3.19 6.44
C ARG A 19 15.61 -4.41 5.91
N PHE A 20 15.40 -5.57 6.50
CA PHE A 20 16.09 -6.79 6.12
C PHE A 20 15.32 -7.67 5.15
N LEU A 21 14.06 -7.33 4.88
CA LEU A 21 13.19 -8.20 4.07
C LEU A 21 13.35 -8.02 2.57
N GLY A 22 13.88 -6.90 2.12
CA GLY A 22 13.98 -6.61 0.70
C GLY A 22 12.61 -6.50 0.04
N LEU A 23 12.42 -5.53 -0.81
CA LEU A 23 11.15 -5.31 -1.49
C LEU A 23 11.27 -5.70 -2.95
N ASP A 24 10.58 -6.76 -3.33
CA ASP A 24 10.50 -7.21 -4.71
C ASP A 24 9.04 -7.43 -5.08
N TYR A 25 8.45 -6.46 -5.77
CA TYR A 25 7.04 -6.58 -6.13
C TYR A 25 6.79 -7.48 -7.34
N CYS A 26 7.84 -7.99 -7.98
CA CYS A 26 7.67 -9.01 -8.98
C CYS A 26 7.22 -10.35 -8.39
N ASP A 27 7.41 -10.53 -7.07
CA ASP A 27 6.97 -11.74 -6.37
C ASP A 27 5.47 -11.78 -6.10
N VAL A 28 4.75 -10.68 -6.34
CA VAL A 28 3.32 -10.61 -6.07
C VAL A 28 2.56 -10.87 -7.36
N ASP A 29 1.70 -11.90 -7.32
CA ASP A 29 0.84 -12.23 -8.46
C ASP A 29 -0.23 -11.15 -8.63
N THR A 30 -0.25 -10.52 -9.80
CA THR A 30 -1.20 -9.44 -10.11
C THR A 30 -2.32 -9.89 -11.04
N SER A 31 -2.35 -11.17 -11.42
CA SER A 31 -3.34 -11.65 -12.40
C SER A 31 -4.78 -11.55 -11.92
N ASP A 32 -5.00 -11.66 -10.60
CA ASP A 32 -6.33 -11.75 -10.03
C ASP A 32 -7.04 -10.40 -9.90
N PHE A 33 -6.33 -9.28 -10.05
CA PHE A 33 -6.98 -7.99 -9.88
C PHE A 33 -7.15 -7.17 -11.17
N ALA A 34 -6.69 -7.67 -12.31
CA ALA A 34 -6.81 -6.93 -13.57
C ALA A 34 -8.27 -6.58 -13.90
N ASP A 35 -9.17 -7.56 -13.76
CA ASP A 35 -10.61 -7.35 -13.99
C ASP A 35 -11.20 -6.38 -12.98
N TYR A 36 -10.76 -6.45 -11.73
CA TYR A 36 -11.19 -5.54 -10.68
C TYR A 36 -10.81 -4.09 -11.03
N ILE A 37 -9.58 -3.89 -11.50
CA ILE A 37 -9.11 -2.54 -11.89
C ILE A 37 -9.91 -2.00 -13.05
N ALA A 38 -10.17 -2.83 -14.07
CA ALA A 38 -10.98 -2.40 -15.22
C ALA A 38 -12.40 -1.99 -14.79
N ALA A 39 -13.01 -2.75 -13.88
CA ALA A 39 -14.33 -2.44 -13.35
C ALA A 39 -14.30 -1.15 -12.52
N MET A 40 -13.24 -0.94 -11.75
CA MET A 40 -13.07 0.29 -10.96
C MET A 40 -12.89 1.52 -11.84
N ASP A 41 -12.04 1.42 -12.86
CA ASP A 41 -11.82 2.52 -13.78
C ASP A 41 -13.12 2.94 -14.47
N GLU A 42 -13.94 1.97 -14.85
CA GLU A 42 -15.25 2.25 -15.43
C GLU A 42 -16.18 2.95 -14.44
N ARG A 43 -16.17 2.49 -13.19
CA ARG A 43 -17.06 3.01 -12.14
C ARG A 43 -16.63 4.36 -11.60
N TYR A 44 -15.32 4.62 -11.56
CA TYR A 44 -14.74 5.81 -10.94
C TYR A 44 -13.94 6.65 -11.93
N LYS A 45 -14.47 6.83 -13.12
CA LYS A 45 -13.86 7.72 -14.13
C LYS A 45 -13.60 9.12 -13.60
N CYS A 46 -14.45 9.57 -12.67
CA CYS A 46 -14.20 10.79 -11.92
C CYS A 46 -13.42 10.42 -10.68
N ALA A 47 -12.09 10.29 -10.84
CA ALA A 47 -11.22 9.95 -9.71
C ALA A 47 -11.47 10.91 -8.56
N HIS A 48 -11.50 10.37 -7.34
CA HIS A 48 -11.56 11.22 -6.16
C HIS A 48 -10.38 12.17 -6.18
N GLU A 49 -10.64 13.41 -5.76
CA GLU A 49 -9.62 14.45 -5.69
C GLU A 49 -8.38 13.98 -4.94
N GLN A 50 -8.55 13.22 -3.87
CA GLN A 50 -7.43 12.70 -3.09
C GLN A 50 -6.62 11.66 -3.85
N THR A 51 -7.28 10.79 -4.63
CA THR A 51 -6.56 9.83 -5.47
C THR A 51 -5.68 10.55 -6.48
N GLU A 52 -6.19 11.60 -7.10
CA GLU A 52 -5.42 12.40 -8.04
C GLU A 52 -4.21 13.06 -7.38
N LYS A 53 -4.39 13.59 -6.17
CA LYS A 53 -3.28 14.18 -5.41
C LYS A 53 -2.22 13.15 -5.07
N MET A 54 -2.62 11.92 -4.76
CA MET A 54 -1.68 10.85 -4.45
C MET A 54 -0.82 10.46 -5.64
N ARG A 55 -1.29 10.71 -6.87
CA ARG A 55 -0.48 10.50 -8.07
C ARG A 55 0.72 11.44 -8.12
N GLU A 56 0.65 12.57 -7.45
CA GLU A 56 1.73 13.55 -7.38
C GLU A 56 2.76 13.23 -6.30
N PHE A 57 2.49 12.24 -5.45
CA PHE A 57 3.41 11.86 -4.38
C PHE A 57 4.58 11.04 -4.96
N LYS A 58 5.66 11.73 -5.28
CA LYS A 58 6.84 11.10 -5.90
C LYS A 58 7.45 10.02 -5.02
N PHE A 59 7.30 10.12 -3.71
CA PHE A 59 7.84 9.11 -2.80
C PHE A 59 7.20 7.74 -3.00
N LEU A 60 6.00 7.67 -3.61
CA LEU A 60 5.34 6.40 -3.91
C LEU A 60 5.84 5.76 -5.22
N ASP A 61 6.59 6.49 -6.03
CA ASP A 61 6.96 6.01 -7.37
C ASP A 61 7.73 4.69 -7.34
N SER A 62 8.53 4.46 -6.30
CA SER A 62 9.30 3.22 -6.18
C SER A 62 8.45 1.99 -5.84
N VAL A 63 7.22 2.19 -5.39
CA VAL A 63 6.31 1.10 -5.00
C VAL A 63 5.07 1.01 -5.88
N ARG A 64 4.94 1.86 -6.90
CA ARG A 64 3.80 1.81 -7.81
C ARG A 64 3.90 0.63 -8.76
N HIS A 65 2.74 0.06 -9.07
CA HIS A 65 2.65 -0.95 -10.11
C HIS A 65 3.00 -0.33 -11.47
N PRO A 66 3.80 -1.02 -12.30
CA PRO A 66 4.24 -0.45 -13.59
C PRO A 66 3.11 -0.08 -14.54
N GLU A 67 2.00 -0.81 -14.51
CA GLU A 67 0.87 -0.57 -15.40
C GLU A 67 -0.27 0.21 -14.76
N TYR A 68 -0.33 0.23 -13.42
CA TYR A 68 -1.43 0.84 -12.67
C TYR A 68 -0.86 1.76 -11.59
N PRO A 69 -0.57 3.02 -11.91
CA PRO A 69 0.15 3.91 -10.98
C PRO A 69 -0.57 4.19 -9.67
N ASP A 70 -1.89 4.00 -9.60
CA ASP A 70 -2.63 4.17 -8.35
C ASP A 70 -2.58 2.94 -7.45
N ILE A 71 -1.92 1.88 -7.91
CA ILE A 71 -1.75 0.64 -7.15
C ILE A 71 -0.32 0.58 -6.64
N VAL A 72 -0.19 0.38 -5.33
CA VAL A 72 1.11 0.36 -4.67
C VAL A 72 1.30 -0.93 -3.90
N LEU A 73 2.56 -1.31 -3.76
CA LEU A 73 2.94 -2.48 -2.98
C LEU A 73 2.99 -2.10 -1.50
N VAL A 74 2.28 -2.86 -0.68
CA VAL A 74 2.23 -2.65 0.77
C VAL A 74 2.64 -3.94 1.45
N MET A 75 3.46 -3.82 2.49
CA MET A 75 3.83 -4.95 3.32
C MET A 75 2.90 -5.02 4.53
N LEU A 76 2.20 -6.13 4.66
CA LEU A 76 1.44 -6.41 5.87
C LEU A 76 2.38 -6.94 6.94
N PHE A 77 2.38 -6.31 8.09
CA PHE A 77 3.24 -6.69 9.19
C PHE A 77 2.42 -6.76 10.49
N LYS A 78 2.35 -7.92 11.07
CA LYS A 78 1.60 -8.14 12.31
C LYS A 78 2.40 -9.05 13.22
N GLU A 79 2.43 -8.72 14.50
CA GLU A 79 3.17 -9.50 15.49
C GLU A 79 2.72 -10.97 15.48
N GLY A 80 3.68 -11.89 15.47
CA GLY A 80 3.39 -13.31 15.42
C GLY A 80 3.14 -13.87 14.03
N MET A 81 3.18 -13.03 12.99
CA MET A 81 2.95 -13.46 11.61
C MET A 81 4.13 -13.09 10.73
N GLN A 82 4.25 -13.78 9.62
CA GLN A 82 5.26 -13.42 8.62
C GLN A 82 4.75 -12.22 7.83
N ALA A 83 5.67 -11.35 7.43
CA ALA A 83 5.31 -10.21 6.58
C ALA A 83 4.88 -10.70 5.19
N GLU A 84 3.83 -10.09 4.64
CA GLU A 84 3.33 -10.43 3.32
C GLU A 84 3.18 -9.18 2.47
N LYS A 85 3.56 -9.29 1.20
CA LYS A 85 3.40 -8.21 0.22
C LYS A 85 2.01 -8.31 -0.41
N VAL A 86 1.32 -7.19 -0.50
CA VAL A 86 0.00 -7.13 -1.12
C VAL A 86 -0.10 -5.87 -1.98
N TRP A 87 -0.97 -5.91 -2.96
CA TRP A 87 -1.28 -4.74 -3.78
C TRP A 87 -2.48 -4.00 -3.21
N VAL A 88 -2.40 -2.67 -3.19
CA VAL A 88 -3.42 -1.80 -2.61
C VAL A 88 -3.69 -0.65 -3.58
N HIS A 89 -4.97 -0.39 -3.84
CA HIS A 89 -5.40 0.73 -4.68
C HIS A 89 -5.55 1.98 -3.82
N CYS A 90 -4.74 3.00 -4.08
CA CYS A 90 -4.75 4.24 -3.30
C CYS A 90 -6.08 4.96 -3.39
N MET A 91 -6.65 5.32 -2.26
CA MET A 91 -7.96 5.96 -2.18
C MET A 91 -7.94 7.32 -1.51
N ALA A 92 -7.19 7.45 -0.42
CA ALA A 92 -7.23 8.66 0.41
C ALA A 92 -5.96 8.79 1.24
N PHE A 93 -5.81 9.92 1.89
CA PHE A 93 -4.71 10.15 2.82
C PHE A 93 -5.14 11.12 3.92
N SER A 94 -4.45 11.01 5.06
CA SER A 94 -4.55 11.95 6.18
C SER A 94 -3.15 12.49 6.48
N GLU A 95 -3.01 13.22 7.58
CA GLU A 95 -1.71 13.76 7.97
C GLU A 95 -0.67 12.68 8.27
N ASN A 96 -1.11 11.52 8.73
CA ASN A 96 -0.21 10.50 9.26
C ASN A 96 -0.26 9.18 8.50
N GLU A 97 -1.21 9.00 7.59
CA GLU A 97 -1.47 7.69 7.03
C GLU A 97 -2.09 7.80 5.64
N LEU A 98 -1.77 6.82 4.82
CA LEU A 98 -2.42 6.63 3.53
C LEU A 98 -3.45 5.52 3.65
N PHE A 99 -4.47 5.54 2.80
CA PHE A 99 -5.55 4.55 2.83
C PHE A 99 -5.79 4.02 1.43
N GLY A 100 -6.07 2.74 1.35
CA GLY A 100 -6.37 2.14 0.07
C GLY A 100 -7.15 0.85 0.19
N LYS A 101 -7.66 0.39 -0.95
CA LYS A 101 -8.44 -0.82 -1.03
C LYS A 101 -7.52 -2.01 -1.31
N LEU A 102 -7.58 -3.01 -0.46
CA LEU A 102 -6.78 -4.23 -0.62
C LEU A 102 -7.23 -4.98 -1.87
N LEU A 103 -6.27 -5.40 -2.68
CA LEU A 103 -6.53 -6.12 -3.93
C LEU A 103 -6.07 -7.57 -3.87
N THR A 104 -5.02 -7.86 -3.11
CA THR A 104 -4.45 -9.20 -2.98
C THR A 104 -5.01 -9.91 -1.76
N GLU A 105 -5.44 -11.15 -1.91
CA GLU A 105 -5.84 -11.98 -0.76
C GLU A 105 -4.59 -12.42 -0.02
N PRO A 106 -4.42 -12.05 1.27
CA PRO A 106 -3.27 -12.52 2.05
C PRO A 106 -3.28 -14.04 2.22
N LYS A 107 -2.12 -14.64 2.23
CA LYS A 107 -1.97 -16.09 2.43
C LYS A 107 -2.24 -16.50 3.87
N GLN A 108 -1.86 -15.64 4.81
CA GLN A 108 -2.12 -15.86 6.23
C GLN A 108 -3.41 -15.15 6.64
N ASN A 109 -3.95 -15.54 7.78
CA ASN A 109 -5.19 -14.94 8.28
C ASN A 109 -4.91 -13.61 8.99
N PHE A 110 -4.79 -12.54 8.22
CA PHE A 110 -4.69 -11.20 8.77
C PHE A 110 -6.05 -10.61 9.18
N GLY A 111 -7.14 -11.28 8.80
CA GLY A 111 -8.48 -10.77 9.07
C GLY A 111 -8.97 -9.74 8.07
N ILE A 112 -8.25 -9.56 6.96
CA ILE A 112 -8.62 -8.64 5.89
C ILE A 112 -8.67 -9.38 4.57
N HIS A 113 -9.50 -8.87 3.66
CA HIS A 113 -9.75 -9.50 2.37
C HIS A 113 -9.83 -8.44 1.27
N PRO A 114 -9.68 -8.84 -0.01
CA PRO A 114 -9.83 -7.89 -1.11
C PRO A 114 -11.13 -7.11 -0.99
N GLY A 115 -11.04 -5.80 -1.19
CA GLY A 115 -12.17 -4.89 -1.02
C GLY A 115 -12.17 -4.14 0.30
N ASN A 116 -11.47 -4.64 1.31
CA ASN A 116 -11.34 -3.92 2.57
C ASN A 116 -10.44 -2.69 2.40
N ILE A 117 -10.75 -1.62 3.11
CA ILE A 117 -9.90 -0.44 3.18
C ILE A 117 -8.91 -0.62 4.31
N ILE A 118 -7.64 -0.46 4.02
CA ILE A 118 -6.58 -0.55 5.02
C ILE A 118 -5.76 0.73 5.03
N GLY A 119 -5.20 1.05 6.19
CA GLY A 119 -4.25 2.13 6.32
C GLY A 119 -2.83 1.63 6.14
N PHE A 120 -1.97 2.44 5.55
CA PHE A 120 -0.56 2.11 5.41
C PHE A 120 0.30 3.36 5.50
N THR A 121 1.56 3.18 5.84
CA THR A 121 2.48 4.26 6.12
C THR A 121 3.76 4.07 5.32
N PRO A 122 4.21 5.09 4.55
CA PRO A 122 5.49 5.01 3.86
C PRO A 122 6.64 5.18 4.85
N VAL A 123 7.64 4.32 4.74
CA VAL A 123 8.83 4.35 5.59
C VAL A 123 10.05 4.52 4.71
N PRO A 124 10.86 5.57 4.93
CA PRO A 124 12.07 5.76 4.14
C PRO A 124 13.04 4.60 4.27
N GLN A 125 13.62 4.21 3.15
CA GLN A 125 14.67 3.21 3.06
C GLN A 125 15.85 3.82 2.31
N LYS A 126 16.96 3.10 2.27
CA LYS A 126 18.18 3.57 1.61
C LYS A 126 17.94 3.92 0.13
N ASP A 127 17.17 3.10 -0.58
CA ASP A 127 16.96 3.24 -2.01
C ASP A 127 15.49 3.56 -2.38
N GLY A 128 14.77 4.19 -1.47
CA GLY A 128 13.37 4.54 -1.72
C GLY A 128 12.53 4.46 -0.47
N ILE A 129 11.31 3.98 -0.61
CA ILE A 129 10.42 3.80 0.53
C ILE A 129 9.83 2.39 0.52
N VAL A 130 9.26 2.05 1.67
CA VAL A 130 8.48 0.84 1.85
C VAL A 130 7.17 1.25 2.52
N CYS A 131 6.05 0.75 2.02
CA CYS A 131 4.76 1.00 2.65
C CYS A 131 4.42 -0.15 3.59
N ILE A 132 4.08 0.17 4.84
CA ILE A 132 3.78 -0.84 5.87
C ILE A 132 2.37 -0.66 6.38
N SER A 133 1.65 -1.76 6.55
CA SER A 133 0.33 -1.79 7.17
C SER A 133 0.30 -2.85 8.28
N VAL A 134 -0.46 -2.57 9.35
CA VAL A 134 -0.67 -3.56 10.40
C VAL A 134 -1.75 -4.58 10.03
N GLY A 135 -2.32 -4.50 8.83
CA GLY A 135 -3.30 -5.47 8.37
C GLY A 135 -4.63 -5.37 9.10
N ARG A 136 -5.08 -4.16 9.36
CA ARG A 136 -6.37 -3.92 10.00
C ARG A 136 -7.27 -3.14 9.05
N ALA A 137 -8.51 -3.61 8.88
CA ALA A 137 -9.50 -2.87 8.11
C ALA A 137 -9.93 -1.60 8.85
N VAL A 138 -10.14 -0.55 8.08
CA VAL A 138 -10.61 0.74 8.61
C VAL A 138 -12.12 0.79 8.63
#